data_5951a33cbc88212d15ed447d7366d7b4
#
_entry.id   5951a33cbc88212d15ed447d7366d7b4
#
_cell.length_a   1.000
_cell.length_b   1.000
_cell.length_c   1.000
_cell.angle_alpha   90.00
_cell.angle_beta   90.00
_cell.angle_gamma   90.00
#
_symmetry.space_group_name_H-M   'P 1'
#
loop_
_entity.id
_entity.type
_entity.pdbx_description
1 polymer ?
#
loop_
_entity_poly.entity_id
_entity_poly.type
_entity_poly.pdbx_seq_one_letter_code
_entity_poly.pdbx_strand_id
1 'polypeptide(L)'
;TPGHFTRTSNRHDYALDPFGKTTLDYLKESGYDVIAIGKINDIYNGQGITEYVRTKSNMDGVAQLLKVMEKDFRGLSFLNLVDFDALFGHRRDVNGYAKAIEDFDGRIPEIVTALADDDLLLITADHGNDPTFPGTDHTREYVPLLAYSKKMAGRGKMNQGKFADIGATVSDNFQVAATQNGRSFLDELN
;
A
#
# COMPACT_ATOMS: atom_id res chain seq x y z
N THR A 1 6.05 -33.18 -2.26
CA THR A 1 5.80 -34.43 -3.00
C THR A 1 4.64 -34.23 -3.96
N PRO A 2 4.58 -34.88 -5.15
CA PRO A 2 3.45 -34.78 -6.06
C PRO A 2 2.12 -35.02 -5.32
N GLY A 3 1.15 -34.13 -5.52
CA GLY A 3 -0.16 -34.17 -4.85
C GLY A 3 -0.24 -33.50 -3.48
N HIS A 4 0.88 -33.07 -2.89
CA HIS A 4 0.93 -32.38 -1.60
C HIS A 4 1.78 -31.12 -1.71
N PHE A 5 1.20 -30.06 -2.28
CA PHE A 5 1.84 -28.76 -2.40
C PHE A 5 1.36 -27.82 -1.31
N THR A 6 2.29 -27.21 -0.60
CA THR A 6 2.01 -26.14 0.38
C THR A 6 2.53 -24.82 -0.18
N ARG A 7 1.68 -23.78 -0.20
CA ARG A 7 2.09 -22.43 -0.59
C ARG A 7 3.02 -21.88 0.49
N THR A 8 4.16 -21.35 0.09
CA THR A 8 5.15 -20.77 1.01
C THR A 8 5.35 -19.28 0.70
N SER A 9 5.94 -18.55 1.65
CA SER A 9 6.36 -17.15 1.47
C SER A 9 7.54 -16.97 0.50
N ASN A 10 8.13 -18.06 0.02
CA ASN A 10 9.26 -18.03 -0.93
C ASN A 10 8.84 -17.87 -2.39
N ARG A 11 7.57 -17.54 -2.65
CA ARG A 11 7.12 -17.20 -4.01
C ARG A 11 7.79 -15.91 -4.46
N HIS A 12 8.20 -15.92 -5.72
CA HIS A 12 8.69 -14.74 -6.42
C HIS A 12 7.84 -14.51 -7.67
N ASP A 13 7.38 -13.28 -7.87
CA ASP A 13 6.69 -12.89 -9.08
C ASP A 13 7.72 -12.26 -10.04
N TYR A 14 7.78 -12.76 -11.26
CA TYR A 14 8.62 -12.17 -12.32
C TYR A 14 7.83 -11.06 -12.99
N ALA A 15 7.90 -9.86 -12.44
CA ALA A 15 7.25 -8.70 -13.01
C ALA A 15 8.05 -8.15 -14.21
N LEU A 16 7.34 -7.55 -15.17
CA LEU A 16 7.96 -6.70 -16.17
C LEU A 16 8.34 -5.36 -15.52
N ASP A 17 9.39 -4.74 -16.03
CA ASP A 17 9.72 -3.37 -15.64
C ASP A 17 8.56 -2.42 -15.97
N PRO A 18 8.30 -1.40 -15.16
CA PRO A 18 7.40 -0.32 -15.51
C PRO A 18 7.76 0.29 -16.87
N PHE A 19 6.77 0.57 -17.73
CA PHE A 19 6.99 1.12 -19.07
C PHE A 19 7.61 2.53 -19.10
N GLY A 20 7.71 3.18 -17.96
CA GLY A 20 8.27 4.51 -17.79
C GLY A 20 8.50 4.82 -16.32
N LYS A 21 8.99 6.01 -16.05
CA LYS A 21 9.23 6.45 -14.69
C LYS A 21 7.94 6.54 -13.89
N THR A 22 7.97 5.97 -12.72
CA THR A 22 6.90 6.00 -11.72
C THR A 22 7.17 7.12 -10.70
N THR A 23 6.20 7.40 -9.83
CA THR A 23 6.39 8.29 -8.67
C THR A 23 7.57 7.83 -7.79
N LEU A 24 7.79 6.50 -7.68
CA LEU A 24 8.90 5.96 -6.89
C LEU A 24 10.27 6.35 -7.47
N ASP A 25 10.38 6.34 -8.81
CA ASP A 25 11.61 6.76 -9.51
C ASP A 25 11.90 8.25 -9.27
N TYR A 26 10.87 9.09 -9.39
CA TYR A 26 11.03 10.53 -9.17
C TYR A 26 11.39 10.88 -7.73
N LEU A 27 10.83 10.18 -6.75
CA LEU A 27 11.23 10.32 -5.35
C LEU A 27 12.71 9.96 -5.16
N LYS A 28 13.11 8.77 -5.61
CA LYS A 28 14.50 8.28 -5.49
C LYS A 28 15.50 9.20 -6.19
N GLU A 29 15.20 9.64 -7.41
CA GLU A 29 16.06 10.56 -8.17
C GLU A 29 16.18 11.93 -7.49
N SER A 30 15.17 12.34 -6.72
CA SER A 30 15.18 13.57 -5.93
C SER A 30 15.81 13.41 -4.55
N GLY A 31 16.38 12.24 -4.24
CA GLY A 31 17.09 11.96 -3.00
C GLY A 31 16.20 11.60 -1.81
N TYR A 32 14.91 11.29 -2.07
CA TYR A 32 14.01 10.78 -1.04
C TYR A 32 14.14 9.26 -0.88
N ASP A 33 13.87 8.78 0.32
CA ASP A 33 13.77 7.36 0.58
C ASP A 33 12.46 6.78 0.02
N VAL A 34 12.56 5.58 -0.54
CA VAL A 34 11.41 4.78 -0.98
C VAL A 34 11.57 3.39 -0.37
N ILE A 35 10.86 3.17 0.73
CA ILE A 35 10.96 1.94 1.52
C ILE A 35 9.77 1.05 1.18
N ALA A 36 10.03 -0.02 0.44
CA ALA A 36 9.04 -1.01 0.05
C ALA A 36 8.88 -2.08 1.14
N ILE A 37 7.66 -2.34 1.60
CA ILE A 37 7.36 -3.37 2.59
C ILE A 37 6.41 -4.39 1.97
N GLY A 38 6.78 -5.66 2.01
CA GLY A 38 6.01 -6.74 1.41
C GLY A 38 6.25 -6.86 -0.09
N LYS A 39 5.20 -7.00 -0.89
CA LYS A 39 5.27 -7.30 -2.33
C LYS A 39 5.63 -6.11 -3.22
N ILE A 40 5.69 -4.92 -2.69
CA ILE A 40 5.94 -3.69 -3.49
C ILE A 40 7.22 -3.80 -4.30
N ASN A 41 8.29 -4.33 -3.70
CA ASN A 41 9.55 -4.53 -4.43
C ASN A 41 9.39 -5.44 -5.66
N ASP A 42 8.62 -6.52 -5.53
CA ASP A 42 8.40 -7.47 -6.63
C ASP A 42 7.49 -6.87 -7.71
N ILE A 43 6.46 -6.10 -7.31
CA ILE A 43 5.53 -5.42 -8.22
C ILE A 43 6.25 -4.41 -9.12
N TYR A 44 7.18 -3.65 -8.56
CA TYR A 44 7.96 -2.65 -9.29
C TYR A 44 9.30 -3.18 -9.82
N ASN A 45 9.58 -4.47 -9.67
CA ASN A 45 10.84 -5.12 -10.05
C ASN A 45 12.08 -4.37 -9.49
N GLY A 46 11.97 -3.84 -8.27
CA GLY A 46 13.01 -3.06 -7.60
C GLY A 46 13.20 -1.63 -8.11
N GLN A 47 12.45 -1.20 -9.15
CA GLN A 47 12.60 0.14 -9.71
C GLN A 47 12.08 1.21 -8.76
N GLY A 48 12.82 2.29 -8.62
CA GLY A 48 12.45 3.41 -7.76
C GLY A 48 12.57 3.14 -6.25
N ILE A 49 13.02 1.95 -5.83
CA ILE A 49 13.09 1.53 -4.43
C ILE A 49 14.50 1.77 -3.88
N THR A 50 14.61 2.33 -2.67
CA THR A 50 15.88 2.55 -1.96
C THR A 50 16.15 1.48 -0.91
N GLU A 51 15.09 1.01 -0.23
CA GLU A 51 15.16 -0.07 0.76
C GLU A 51 13.94 -0.98 0.62
N TYR A 52 14.12 -2.27 0.93
CA TYR A 52 13.01 -3.19 0.90
C TYR A 52 13.00 -4.17 2.08
N VAL A 53 11.81 -4.45 2.60
CA VAL A 53 11.57 -5.32 3.75
C VAL A 53 10.57 -6.42 3.37
N ARG A 54 10.97 -7.67 3.49
CA ARG A 54 10.09 -8.83 3.27
C ARG A 54 9.12 -9.02 4.42
N THR A 55 7.93 -9.50 4.10
CA THR A 55 6.90 -9.83 5.08
C THR A 55 6.42 -11.27 4.90
N LYS A 56 5.89 -11.84 5.99
CA LYS A 56 5.38 -13.22 6.02
C LYS A 56 3.85 -13.26 6.10
N SER A 57 3.21 -12.19 6.56
CA SER A 57 1.77 -12.04 6.74
C SER A 57 1.40 -10.56 6.84
N ASN A 58 0.10 -10.25 6.83
CA ASN A 58 -0.39 -8.89 7.06
C ASN A 58 0.11 -8.33 8.39
N MET A 59 0.02 -9.09 9.49
CA MET A 59 0.43 -8.62 10.81
C MET A 59 1.95 -8.44 10.94
N ASP A 60 2.74 -9.27 10.26
CA ASP A 60 4.18 -9.05 10.12
C ASP A 60 4.45 -7.76 9.33
N GLY A 61 3.68 -7.51 8.26
CA GLY A 61 3.76 -6.27 7.47
C GLY A 61 3.56 -5.03 8.33
N VAL A 62 2.51 -5.01 9.15
CA VAL A 62 2.27 -3.92 10.11
C VAL A 62 3.42 -3.77 11.10
N ALA A 63 3.94 -4.88 11.63
CA ALA A 63 5.06 -4.85 12.57
C ALA A 63 6.35 -4.29 11.91
N GLN A 64 6.59 -4.61 10.64
CA GLN A 64 7.72 -4.05 9.90
C GLN A 64 7.52 -2.57 9.58
N LEU A 65 6.28 -2.15 9.24
CA LEU A 65 5.95 -0.73 9.06
C LEU A 65 6.29 0.08 10.31
N LEU A 66 5.83 -0.38 11.48
CA LEU A 66 6.11 0.30 12.76
C LEU A 66 7.61 0.43 13.02
N LYS A 67 8.41 -0.60 12.71
CA LYS A 67 9.88 -0.51 12.80
C LYS A 67 10.49 0.48 11.80
N VAL A 68 9.93 0.58 10.60
CA VAL A 68 10.35 1.58 9.61
C VAL A 68 10.04 2.98 10.12
N MET A 69 8.87 3.19 10.75
CA MET A 69 8.48 4.48 11.33
C MET A 69 9.36 4.94 12.50
N GLU A 70 10.13 4.03 13.13
CA GLU A 70 11.15 4.38 14.13
C GLU A 70 12.44 4.96 13.51
N LYS A 71 12.61 4.83 12.18
CA LYS A 71 13.79 5.35 11.49
C LYS A 71 13.64 6.85 11.21
N ASP A 72 14.74 7.57 11.26
CA ASP A 72 14.80 8.93 10.74
C ASP A 72 15.01 8.88 9.21
N PHE A 73 13.91 9.04 8.45
CA PHE A 73 13.94 9.07 6.99
C PHE A 73 12.96 10.12 6.46
N ARG A 74 13.20 10.59 5.26
CA ARG A 74 12.28 11.48 4.54
C ARG A 74 11.95 10.86 3.18
N GLY A 75 10.69 10.48 3.00
CA GLY A 75 10.27 9.80 1.78
C GLY A 75 8.97 9.05 1.92
N LEU A 76 8.83 7.97 1.17
CA LEU A 76 7.65 7.13 1.11
C LEU A 76 7.94 5.76 1.72
N SER A 77 7.16 5.36 2.73
CA SER A 77 7.04 3.95 3.13
C SER A 77 5.78 3.36 2.50
N PHE A 78 5.94 2.33 1.68
CA PHE A 78 4.86 1.71 0.93
C PHE A 78 4.70 0.26 1.34
N LEU A 79 3.62 -0.04 2.10
CA LEU A 79 3.28 -1.38 2.59
C LEU A 79 2.20 -2.02 1.74
N ASN A 80 2.40 -3.28 1.34
CA ASN A 80 1.37 -4.14 0.75
C ASN A 80 1.00 -5.28 1.71
N LEU A 81 -0.28 -5.37 2.08
CA LEU A 81 -0.85 -6.41 2.93
C LEU A 81 -1.49 -7.50 2.06
N VAL A 82 -0.74 -8.53 1.73
CA VAL A 82 -1.05 -9.52 0.68
C VAL A 82 -2.11 -10.54 1.08
N ASP A 83 -2.31 -10.80 2.37
CA ASP A 83 -3.16 -11.91 2.83
C ASP A 83 -4.63 -11.70 2.48
N PHE A 84 -5.11 -10.45 2.40
CA PHE A 84 -6.47 -10.13 1.98
C PHE A 84 -6.81 -10.79 0.65
N ASP A 85 -5.93 -10.64 -0.32
CA ASP A 85 -6.07 -11.24 -1.64
C ASP A 85 -5.68 -12.72 -1.65
N ALA A 86 -4.46 -13.03 -1.23
CA ALA A 86 -3.84 -14.32 -1.45
C ALA A 86 -4.43 -15.45 -0.57
N LEU A 87 -4.85 -15.15 0.65
CA LEU A 87 -5.37 -16.15 1.58
C LEU A 87 -6.90 -16.18 1.64
N PHE A 88 -7.55 -15.04 1.49
CA PHE A 88 -8.99 -14.91 1.74
C PHE A 88 -9.79 -14.58 0.48
N GLY A 89 -9.38 -13.58 -0.31
CA GLY A 89 -10.09 -13.13 -1.50
C GLY A 89 -10.21 -14.23 -2.56
N HIS A 90 -9.10 -14.74 -3.08
CA HIS A 90 -9.07 -15.81 -4.07
C HIS A 90 -9.66 -17.14 -3.57
N ARG A 91 -9.70 -17.36 -2.28
CA ARG A 91 -10.25 -18.58 -1.67
C ARG A 91 -11.71 -18.45 -1.27
N ARG A 92 -12.29 -17.28 -1.47
CA ARG A 92 -13.69 -17.00 -1.10
C ARG A 92 -13.98 -17.27 0.38
N ASP A 93 -12.98 -17.03 1.23
CA ASP A 93 -13.09 -17.14 2.67
C ASP A 93 -13.59 -15.81 3.27
N VAL A 94 -14.92 -15.67 3.28
CA VAL A 94 -15.60 -14.45 3.78
C VAL A 94 -15.24 -14.16 5.23
N ASN A 95 -15.20 -15.20 6.07
CA ASN A 95 -14.92 -15.04 7.50
C ASN A 95 -13.46 -14.68 7.75
N GLY A 96 -12.54 -15.32 7.04
CA GLY A 96 -11.12 -14.99 7.09
C GLY A 96 -10.84 -13.57 6.60
N TYR A 97 -11.52 -13.14 5.53
CA TYR A 97 -11.39 -11.77 5.01
C TYR A 97 -11.89 -10.73 6.03
N ALA A 98 -13.07 -10.94 6.61
CA ALA A 98 -13.61 -10.07 7.65
C ALA A 98 -12.68 -10.02 8.88
N LYS A 99 -12.18 -11.18 9.33
CA LYS A 99 -11.23 -11.26 10.44
C LYS A 99 -9.94 -10.52 10.16
N ALA A 100 -9.41 -10.60 8.93
CA ALA A 100 -8.20 -9.87 8.54
C ALA A 100 -8.40 -8.35 8.57
N ILE A 101 -9.60 -7.86 8.22
CA ILE A 101 -9.97 -6.43 8.35
C ILE A 101 -9.97 -6.02 9.82
N GLU A 102 -10.64 -6.80 10.70
CA GLU A 102 -10.68 -6.54 12.14
C GLU A 102 -9.27 -6.53 12.76
N ASP A 103 -8.43 -7.49 12.37
CA ASP A 103 -7.06 -7.60 12.87
C ASP A 103 -6.22 -6.38 12.45
N PHE A 104 -6.40 -5.89 11.22
CA PHE A 104 -5.74 -4.68 10.74
C PHE A 104 -6.29 -3.43 11.44
N ASP A 105 -7.61 -3.31 11.55
CA ASP A 105 -8.27 -2.20 12.25
C ASP A 105 -7.76 -2.07 13.70
N GLY A 106 -7.61 -3.20 14.38
CA GLY A 106 -7.06 -3.25 15.74
C GLY A 106 -5.61 -2.71 15.86
N ARG A 107 -4.85 -2.65 14.74
CA ARG A 107 -3.49 -2.12 14.69
C ARG A 107 -3.41 -0.65 14.26
N ILE A 108 -4.51 -0.08 13.73
CA ILE A 108 -4.55 1.34 13.28
C ILE A 108 -4.17 2.31 14.40
N PRO A 109 -4.61 2.16 15.67
CA PRO A 109 -4.21 3.07 16.74
C PRO A 109 -2.70 3.12 16.98
N GLU A 110 -1.98 1.98 16.81
CA GLU A 110 -0.53 1.94 16.93
C GLU A 110 0.15 2.74 15.79
N ILE A 111 -0.32 2.54 14.55
CA ILE A 111 0.19 3.28 13.38
C ILE A 111 -0.04 4.78 13.57
N VAL A 112 -1.27 5.19 13.92
CA VAL A 112 -1.62 6.60 14.12
C VAL A 112 -0.79 7.24 15.24
N THR A 113 -0.51 6.49 16.29
CA THR A 113 0.34 6.99 17.41
C THR A 113 1.78 7.18 16.97
N ALA A 114 2.30 6.29 16.12
CA ALA A 114 3.68 6.33 15.63
C ALA A 114 3.95 7.42 14.56
N LEU A 115 2.90 7.97 13.92
CA LEU A 115 3.07 9.06 12.95
C LEU A 115 3.73 10.27 13.59
N ALA A 116 4.63 10.93 12.88
CA ALA A 116 5.10 12.27 13.20
C ALA A 116 4.03 13.33 12.84
N ASP A 117 4.24 14.57 13.24
CA ASP A 117 3.25 15.65 13.03
C ASP A 117 3.08 16.02 11.54
N ASP A 118 4.09 15.80 10.72
CA ASP A 118 4.12 16.09 9.30
C ASP A 118 3.96 14.84 8.40
N ASP A 119 3.64 13.69 9.00
CA ASP A 119 3.34 12.49 8.25
C ASP A 119 1.93 12.52 7.67
N LEU A 120 1.79 11.96 6.47
CA LEU A 120 0.52 11.67 5.82
C LEU A 120 0.35 10.15 5.68
N LEU A 121 -0.67 9.60 6.32
CA LEU A 121 -1.09 8.21 6.16
C LEU A 121 -2.16 8.11 5.09
N LEU A 122 -1.93 7.24 4.09
CA LEU A 122 -2.93 6.86 3.09
C LEU A 122 -3.19 5.36 3.20
N ILE A 123 -4.46 4.97 3.30
CA ILE A 123 -4.89 3.56 3.29
C ILE A 123 -5.83 3.35 2.12
N THR A 124 -5.50 2.39 1.27
CA THR A 124 -6.27 2.05 0.08
C THR A 124 -6.14 0.57 -0.25
N ALA A 125 -6.74 0.14 -1.36
CA ALA A 125 -6.46 -1.14 -1.99
C ALA A 125 -6.11 -0.92 -3.47
N ASP A 126 -5.37 -1.84 -4.07
CA ASP A 126 -4.94 -1.81 -5.47
C ASP A 126 -6.01 -2.36 -6.43
N HIS A 127 -6.92 -3.21 -5.93
CA HIS A 127 -8.07 -3.76 -6.66
C HIS A 127 -9.13 -4.27 -5.69
N GLY A 128 -10.30 -4.64 -6.22
CA GLY A 128 -11.33 -5.37 -5.50
C GLY A 128 -11.08 -6.88 -5.51
N ASN A 129 -11.48 -7.55 -4.46
CA ASN A 129 -11.57 -9.01 -4.39
C ASN A 129 -12.68 -9.41 -3.41
N ASP A 130 -13.95 -9.32 -3.87
CA ASP A 130 -15.12 -9.67 -3.06
C ASP A 130 -15.14 -11.19 -2.80
N PRO A 131 -14.98 -11.64 -1.55
CA PRO A 131 -14.97 -13.06 -1.23
C PRO A 131 -16.37 -13.71 -1.33
N THR A 132 -17.43 -12.93 -1.55
CA THR A 132 -18.79 -13.44 -1.76
C THR A 132 -19.12 -13.65 -3.24
N PHE A 133 -18.32 -13.10 -4.15
CA PHE A 133 -18.55 -13.20 -5.58
C PHE A 133 -18.12 -14.58 -6.12
N PRO A 134 -18.88 -15.18 -7.08
CA PRO A 134 -18.51 -16.47 -7.66
C PRO A 134 -17.19 -16.42 -8.45
N GLY A 135 -16.48 -17.55 -8.49
CA GLY A 135 -15.18 -17.66 -9.17
C GLY A 135 -14.01 -17.38 -8.25
N THR A 136 -12.81 -17.24 -8.80
CA THR A 136 -11.56 -17.09 -8.06
C THR A 136 -10.77 -15.84 -8.47
N ASP A 137 -11.27 -15.08 -9.45
CA ASP A 137 -10.60 -13.88 -9.96
C ASP A 137 -10.94 -12.65 -9.10
N HIS A 138 -10.16 -11.59 -9.31
CA HIS A 138 -10.44 -10.28 -8.71
C HIS A 138 -11.81 -9.76 -9.16
N THR A 139 -12.44 -8.95 -8.32
CA THR A 139 -13.72 -8.33 -8.62
C THR A 139 -13.56 -6.83 -8.86
N ARG A 140 -14.55 -6.24 -9.50
CA ARG A 140 -14.53 -4.83 -9.89
C ARG A 140 -15.28 -3.99 -8.87
N GLU A 141 -14.55 -3.58 -7.83
CA GLU A 141 -15.10 -2.82 -6.72
C GLU A 141 -14.51 -1.41 -6.66
N TYR A 142 -15.24 -0.49 -6.06
CA TYR A 142 -14.64 0.74 -5.56
C TYR A 142 -13.79 0.40 -4.33
N VAL A 143 -12.53 0.77 -4.37
CA VAL A 143 -11.63 0.59 -3.25
C VAL A 143 -11.72 1.75 -2.26
N PRO A 144 -11.46 1.53 -0.96
CA PRO A 144 -11.40 2.62 0.00
C PRO A 144 -10.21 3.55 -0.29
N LEU A 145 -10.35 4.81 0.05
CA LEU A 145 -9.24 5.75 0.18
C LEU A 145 -9.44 6.53 1.47
N LEU A 146 -8.61 6.26 2.46
CA LEU A 146 -8.59 6.94 3.74
C LEU A 146 -7.30 7.74 3.84
N ALA A 147 -7.40 9.00 4.24
CA ALA A 147 -6.27 9.87 4.48
C ALA A 147 -6.30 10.39 5.90
N TYR A 148 -5.16 10.42 6.57
CA TYR A 148 -5.01 10.94 7.92
C TYR A 148 -3.65 11.61 8.10
N SER A 149 -3.66 12.77 8.74
CA SER A 149 -2.48 13.43 9.30
C SER A 149 -2.86 14.10 10.62
N LYS A 150 -1.92 14.24 11.54
CA LYS A 150 -2.13 14.98 12.79
C LYS A 150 -2.43 16.46 12.55
N LYS A 151 -2.08 17.00 11.40
CA LYS A 151 -2.34 18.40 11.00
C LYS A 151 -3.71 18.63 10.39
N MET A 152 -4.46 17.59 10.07
CA MET A 152 -5.81 17.74 9.49
C MET A 152 -6.76 18.39 10.48
N ALA A 153 -7.38 19.50 10.07
CA ALA A 153 -8.27 20.29 10.93
C ALA A 153 -9.65 19.65 11.19
N GLY A 154 -10.02 18.63 10.42
CA GLY A 154 -11.36 18.06 10.53
C GLY A 154 -11.55 16.76 9.77
N ARG A 155 -12.82 16.34 9.67
CA ARG A 155 -13.26 15.19 8.90
C ARG A 155 -14.00 15.66 7.66
N GLY A 156 -13.71 15.05 6.53
CA GLY A 156 -14.36 15.37 5.27
C GLY A 156 -14.54 14.13 4.40
N LYS A 157 -15.10 14.33 3.22
CA LYS A 157 -15.16 13.34 2.16
C LYS A 157 -14.43 13.89 0.95
N MET A 158 -13.51 13.12 0.42
CA MET A 158 -12.89 13.39 -0.86
C MET A 158 -13.84 12.97 -1.99
N ASN A 159 -13.73 13.63 -3.14
CA ASN A 159 -14.40 13.18 -4.34
C ASN A 159 -13.83 11.85 -4.82
N GLN A 160 -14.64 11.08 -5.58
CA GLN A 160 -14.14 9.87 -6.22
C GLN A 160 -12.99 10.21 -7.17
N GLY A 161 -11.90 9.46 -7.05
CA GLY A 161 -10.70 9.62 -7.83
C GLY A 161 -10.34 8.36 -8.61
N LYS A 162 -9.13 8.38 -9.15
CA LYS A 162 -8.50 7.26 -9.86
C LYS A 162 -7.33 6.75 -9.01
N PHE A 163 -6.90 5.51 -9.22
CA PHE A 163 -5.71 4.96 -8.57
C PHE A 163 -4.46 5.84 -8.74
N ALA A 164 -4.29 6.42 -9.93
CA ALA A 164 -3.17 7.31 -10.23
C ALA A 164 -3.14 8.60 -9.39
N ASP A 165 -4.26 9.00 -8.78
CA ASP A 165 -4.34 10.23 -7.99
C ASP A 165 -3.52 10.15 -6.71
N ILE A 166 -3.35 8.94 -6.15
CA ILE A 166 -2.46 8.71 -5.00
C ILE A 166 -1.02 9.02 -5.38
N GLY A 167 -0.54 8.48 -6.52
CA GLY A 167 0.80 8.76 -7.01
C GLY A 167 1.02 10.25 -7.31
N ALA A 168 0.02 10.91 -7.92
CA ALA A 168 0.07 12.34 -8.17
C ALA A 168 0.12 13.16 -6.86
N THR A 169 -0.64 12.76 -5.84
CA THR A 169 -0.64 13.40 -4.52
C THR A 169 0.70 13.23 -3.81
N VAL A 170 1.30 12.03 -3.89
CA VAL A 170 2.64 11.78 -3.35
C VAL A 170 3.68 12.65 -4.08
N SER A 171 3.63 12.71 -5.42
CA SER A 171 4.54 13.57 -6.20
C SER A 171 4.42 15.05 -5.81
N ASP A 172 3.19 15.52 -5.64
CA ASP A 172 2.89 16.90 -5.24
C ASP A 172 3.39 17.22 -3.83
N ASN A 173 3.12 16.31 -2.85
CA ASN A 173 3.59 16.46 -1.47
C ASN A 173 5.12 16.58 -1.36
N PHE A 174 5.86 15.86 -2.17
CA PHE A 174 7.33 15.91 -2.20
C PHE A 174 7.89 16.89 -3.23
N GLN A 175 7.01 17.58 -3.99
CA GLN A 175 7.39 18.53 -5.05
C GLN A 175 8.35 17.91 -6.08
N VAL A 176 8.11 16.64 -6.44
CA VAL A 176 8.82 15.94 -7.50
C VAL A 176 8.02 15.93 -8.79
N ALA A 177 8.62 15.48 -9.88
CA ALA A 177 7.94 15.39 -11.17
C ALA A 177 6.69 14.50 -11.08
N ALA A 178 5.59 14.99 -11.65
CA ALA A 178 4.35 14.22 -11.75
C ALA A 178 4.43 13.16 -12.84
N THR A 179 3.73 12.05 -12.65
CA THR A 179 3.46 11.06 -13.70
C THR A 179 2.44 11.61 -14.71
N GLN A 180 2.32 10.95 -15.88
CA GLN A 180 1.39 11.39 -16.93
C GLN A 180 -0.09 11.35 -16.51
N ASN A 181 -0.42 10.53 -15.53
CA ASN A 181 -1.79 10.29 -15.08
C ASN A 181 -1.94 10.64 -13.60
N GLY A 182 -3.17 10.95 -13.23
CA GLY A 182 -3.55 11.28 -11.87
C GLY A 182 -3.67 12.78 -11.64
N ARG A 183 -4.45 13.13 -10.64
CA ARG A 183 -4.63 14.49 -10.12
C ARG A 183 -4.38 14.45 -8.61
N SER A 184 -3.53 15.34 -8.13
CA SER A 184 -3.32 15.51 -6.69
C SER A 184 -4.61 15.94 -5.99
N PHE A 185 -4.86 15.36 -4.84
CA PHE A 185 -5.90 15.77 -3.89
C PHE A 185 -5.31 16.35 -2.60
N LEU A 186 -4.02 16.74 -2.62
CA LEU A 186 -3.33 17.25 -1.43
C LEU A 186 -4.04 18.48 -0.84
N ASP A 187 -4.52 19.37 -1.70
CA ASP A 187 -5.26 20.57 -1.28
C ASP A 187 -6.62 20.25 -0.61
N GLU A 188 -7.18 19.06 -0.85
CA GLU A 188 -8.44 18.62 -0.24
C GLU A 188 -8.21 18.08 1.20
N LEU A 189 -6.96 17.90 1.62
CA LEU A 189 -6.57 17.34 2.93
C LEU A 189 -6.30 18.41 4.01
N ASN A 190 -6.38 19.68 3.68
CA ASN A 190 -6.11 20.82 4.58
C ASN A 190 -7.34 21.30 5.34
#